data_6a18f729f5c284f813902cf44409e91c
#
_entry.id   6a18f729f5c284f813902cf44409e91c
#
_cell.length_a   1.000
_cell.length_b   1.000
_cell.length_c   1.000
_cell.angle_alpha   90.00
_cell.angle_beta   90.00
_cell.angle_gamma   90.00
#
_symmetry.space_group_name_H-M   'P 1'
#
loop_
_entity.id
_entity.type
_entity.pdbx_description
1 polymer ?
#
loop_
_entity_poly.entity_id
_entity_poly.type
_entity_poly.pdbx_seq_one_letter_code
_entity_poly.pdbx_strand_id
1 'polypeptide(L)'
;ARARDAEIFMIGYIKGKVIYSSEGAVLLENNGIGYEILCSGALYARLLSDGQGEAYTYLQVKEDGVSLFGFVSPEEKSVFQKLISVSGVGPKMGIAILSSMNINDIAVAIANSDVKKLTAAKGLGKKTAERIILELREKVAASDLPAAGGAKAPEPAEKITDKEEDAVVGLMSLGYTRAESVRAVRRAEESGAESMEEIIMAALRSM
;
A
#
# COMPACT_ATOMS: atom_id res chain seq x y z
N ALA A 1 -4.31 13.32 19.90
CA ALA A 1 -3.44 12.40 19.16
C ALA A 1 -3.41 11.09 19.93
N ARG A 2 -4.24 10.12 19.57
CA ARG A 2 -4.06 8.74 20.02
C ARG A 2 -2.87 8.21 19.22
N ALA A 3 -1.76 7.92 19.91
CA ALA A 3 -0.73 7.05 19.38
C ALA A 3 -1.45 5.76 18.92
N ARG A 4 -1.55 5.55 17.60
CA ARG A 4 -1.77 4.21 17.07
C ARG A 4 -0.64 3.38 17.66
N ASP A 5 -0.98 2.21 18.21
CA ASP A 5 0.02 1.25 18.68
C ASP A 5 1.04 1.10 17.56
N ALA A 6 2.18 1.79 17.72
CA ALA A 6 3.23 1.77 16.73
C ALA A 6 3.86 0.38 16.86
N GLU A 7 3.47 -0.54 15.97
CA GLU A 7 4.23 -1.76 15.81
C GLU A 7 5.69 -1.36 15.55
N ILE A 8 6.53 -1.58 16.54
CA ILE A 8 7.96 -1.24 16.46
C ILE A 8 8.60 -2.29 15.56
N PHE A 9 8.84 -1.92 14.30
CA PHE A 9 9.59 -2.74 13.36
C PHE A 9 11.07 -2.47 13.56
N MET A 10 11.86 -3.49 13.89
CA MET A 10 13.31 -3.37 14.08
C MET A 10 14.01 -2.89 12.81
N ILE A 11 13.58 -3.37 11.62
CA ILE A 11 14.07 -2.93 10.31
C ILE A 11 12.84 -2.65 9.45
N GLY A 12 12.43 -1.39 9.36
CA GLY A 12 11.19 -0.96 8.68
C GLY A 12 11.39 -0.35 7.30
N TYR A 13 12.63 0.07 6.99
CA TYR A 13 13.00 0.74 5.74
C TYR A 13 14.50 0.64 5.52
N ILE A 14 14.92 0.45 4.27
CA ILE A 14 16.32 0.43 3.85
C ILE A 14 16.43 1.17 2.51
N LYS A 15 17.47 1.99 2.38
CA LYS A 15 17.86 2.62 1.12
C LYS A 15 19.33 2.27 0.84
N GLY A 16 19.66 1.83 -0.39
CA GLY A 16 21.03 1.42 -0.70
C GLY A 16 21.25 1.10 -2.16
N LYS A 17 22.41 0.48 -2.43
CA LYS A 17 22.81 0.01 -3.75
C LYS A 17 22.59 -1.50 -3.87
N VAL A 18 22.16 -1.96 -5.03
CA VAL A 18 22.07 -3.39 -5.32
C VAL A 18 23.48 -3.90 -5.65
N ILE A 19 24.01 -4.78 -4.82
CA ILE A 19 25.33 -5.38 -5.02
C ILE A 19 25.26 -6.83 -5.52
N TYR A 20 24.10 -7.49 -5.31
CA TYR A 20 23.83 -8.82 -5.82
C TYR A 20 22.31 -9.04 -5.94
N SER A 21 21.90 -9.91 -6.86
CA SER A 21 20.51 -10.32 -7.00
C SER A 21 20.40 -11.81 -7.36
N SER A 22 19.36 -12.44 -6.87
CA SER A 22 18.94 -13.79 -7.23
C SER A 22 17.41 -13.78 -7.49
N GLU A 23 16.85 -14.91 -7.88
CA GLU A 23 15.42 -14.97 -8.19
C GLU A 23 14.54 -14.54 -6.99
N GLY A 24 13.94 -13.36 -7.11
CA GLY A 24 13.05 -12.78 -6.09
C GLY A 24 13.73 -12.17 -4.86
N ALA A 25 15.07 -12.12 -4.83
CA ALA A 25 15.82 -11.51 -3.74
C ALA A 25 16.91 -10.56 -4.25
N VAL A 26 17.17 -9.50 -3.50
CA VAL A 26 18.29 -8.58 -3.73
C VAL A 26 19.13 -8.42 -2.48
N LEU A 27 20.44 -8.26 -2.64
CA LEU A 27 21.35 -7.84 -1.60
C LEU A 27 21.55 -6.31 -1.74
N LEU A 28 20.95 -5.55 -0.83
CA LEU A 28 21.01 -4.10 -0.79
C LEU A 28 22.10 -3.67 0.20
N GLU A 29 23.09 -2.96 -0.28
CA GLU A 29 24.19 -2.43 0.55
C GLU A 29 23.84 -1.05 1.07
N ASN A 30 23.95 -0.85 2.38
CA ASN A 30 23.84 0.45 3.03
C ASN A 30 24.96 0.58 4.08
N ASN A 31 25.85 1.54 3.90
CA ASN A 31 26.95 1.89 4.81
C ASN A 31 27.81 0.67 5.24
N GLY A 32 28.17 -0.20 4.29
CA GLY A 32 29.00 -1.38 4.53
C GLY A 32 28.25 -2.60 5.05
N ILE A 33 26.91 -2.53 5.20
CA ILE A 33 26.08 -3.65 5.60
C ILE A 33 25.23 -4.09 4.41
N GLY A 34 25.29 -5.38 4.05
CA GLY A 34 24.44 -5.99 3.04
C GLY A 34 23.19 -6.60 3.65
N TYR A 35 22.03 -6.18 3.17
CA TYR A 35 20.73 -6.70 3.57
C TYR A 35 20.16 -7.58 2.46
N GLU A 36 19.98 -8.85 2.72
CA GLU A 36 19.28 -9.74 1.79
C GLU A 36 17.76 -9.58 1.97
N ILE A 37 17.09 -9.11 0.93
CA ILE A 37 15.67 -8.76 0.96
C ILE A 37 14.92 -9.61 -0.06
N LEU A 38 13.93 -10.36 0.43
CA LEU A 38 12.95 -11.06 -0.40
C LEU A 38 11.92 -10.04 -0.90
N CYS A 39 11.95 -9.73 -2.18
CA CYS A 39 11.21 -8.61 -2.75
C CYS A 39 9.85 -9.03 -3.33
N SER A 40 8.85 -8.12 -3.23
CA SER A 40 7.71 -8.17 -4.15
C SER A 40 8.18 -8.01 -5.58
N GLY A 41 7.42 -8.52 -6.56
CA GLY A 41 7.79 -8.42 -7.97
C GLY A 41 8.03 -6.99 -8.45
N ALA A 42 7.22 -6.03 -7.95
CA ALA A 42 7.36 -4.62 -8.27
C ALA A 42 8.66 -4.02 -7.72
N LEU A 43 9.00 -4.30 -6.45
CA LEU A 43 10.25 -3.84 -5.86
C LEU A 43 11.46 -4.46 -6.55
N TYR A 44 11.41 -5.78 -6.81
CA TYR A 44 12.48 -6.50 -7.49
C TYR A 44 12.80 -5.87 -8.85
N ALA A 45 11.78 -5.66 -9.69
CA ALA A 45 11.95 -5.05 -11.01
C ALA A 45 12.53 -3.63 -10.92
N ARG A 46 12.03 -2.80 -10.00
CA ARG A 46 12.51 -1.43 -9.78
C ARG A 46 13.99 -1.40 -9.35
N LEU A 47 14.36 -2.20 -8.36
CA LEU A 47 15.74 -2.22 -7.85
C LEU A 47 16.74 -2.73 -8.89
N LEU A 48 16.36 -3.70 -9.72
CA LEU A 48 17.23 -4.18 -10.80
C LEU A 48 17.37 -3.15 -11.94
N SER A 49 16.30 -2.41 -12.26
CA SER A 49 16.36 -1.36 -13.28
C SER A 49 17.29 -0.23 -12.84
N ASP A 50 17.20 0.20 -11.60
CA ASP A 50 17.85 1.42 -11.11
C ASP A 50 19.23 1.14 -10.49
N GLY A 51 19.56 -0.12 -10.20
CA GLY A 51 20.79 -0.56 -9.52
C GLY A 51 20.95 -0.05 -8.09
N GLN A 52 19.98 0.72 -7.63
CA GLN A 52 19.88 1.29 -6.28
C GLN A 52 18.43 1.66 -5.98
N GLY A 53 18.09 1.87 -4.72
CA GLY A 53 16.75 2.32 -4.38
C GLY A 53 16.45 2.17 -2.91
N GLU A 54 15.15 2.19 -2.63
CA GLU A 54 14.61 2.09 -1.28
C GLU A 54 13.59 0.96 -1.21
N ALA A 55 13.49 0.35 -0.05
CA ALA A 55 12.56 -0.72 0.26
C ALA A 55 11.89 -0.46 1.62
N TYR A 56 10.58 -0.53 1.67
CA TYR A 56 9.84 -0.67 2.92
C TYR A 56 9.89 -2.12 3.33
N THR A 57 10.30 -2.42 4.57
CA THR A 57 10.65 -3.78 4.95
C THR A 57 9.78 -4.32 6.08
N TYR A 58 9.58 -5.63 6.05
CA TYR A 58 8.97 -6.41 7.12
C TYR A 58 9.98 -7.47 7.57
N LEU A 59 10.41 -7.39 8.84
CA LEU A 59 11.31 -8.35 9.45
C LEU A 59 10.48 -9.49 10.05
N GLN A 60 10.73 -10.71 9.63
CA GLN A 60 10.20 -11.92 10.26
C GLN A 60 11.30 -12.60 11.07
N VAL A 61 11.04 -12.80 12.34
CA VAL A 61 11.90 -13.58 13.24
C VAL A 61 11.19 -14.90 13.58
N LYS A 62 11.88 -16.00 13.36
CA LYS A 62 11.44 -17.35 13.71
C LYS A 62 12.56 -18.08 14.46
N GLU A 63 12.24 -19.22 15.05
CA GLU A 63 13.23 -20.06 15.73
C GLU A 63 14.34 -20.55 14.80
N ASP A 64 14.01 -20.78 13.53
CA ASP A 64 14.91 -21.29 12.48
C ASP A 64 15.62 -20.19 11.68
N GLY A 65 15.37 -18.91 11.98
CA GLY A 65 16.08 -17.82 11.31
C GLY A 65 15.31 -16.50 11.21
N VAL A 66 15.97 -15.56 10.55
CA VAL A 66 15.45 -14.21 10.30
C VAL A 66 15.31 -14.00 8.81
N SER A 67 14.20 -13.47 8.36
CA SER A 67 13.95 -13.13 6.95
C SER A 67 13.47 -11.70 6.83
N LEU A 68 13.94 -10.98 5.81
CA LEU A 68 13.55 -9.61 5.52
C LEU A 68 12.79 -9.58 4.19
N PHE A 69 11.57 -9.07 4.23
CA PHE A 69 10.70 -8.91 3.07
C PHE A 69 10.62 -7.45 2.69
N GLY A 70 10.64 -7.13 1.38
CA GLY A 70 10.68 -5.77 0.87
C GLY A 70 9.56 -5.43 -0.10
N PHE A 71 9.13 -4.17 -0.05
CA PHE A 71 7.98 -3.61 -0.77
C PHE A 71 8.31 -2.23 -1.33
N VAL A 72 7.65 -1.85 -2.44
CA VAL A 72 7.86 -0.53 -3.08
C VAL A 72 7.27 0.62 -2.27
N SER A 73 6.26 0.35 -1.43
CA SER A 73 5.55 1.38 -0.67
C SER A 73 5.01 0.86 0.67
N PRO A 74 4.65 1.77 1.60
CA PRO A 74 3.98 1.41 2.86
C PRO A 74 2.64 0.69 2.63
N GLU A 75 1.90 1.06 1.57
CA GLU A 75 0.62 0.46 1.23
C GLU A 75 0.80 -1.00 0.82
N GLU A 76 1.80 -1.29 -0.02
CA GLU A 76 2.11 -2.66 -0.42
C GLU A 76 2.52 -3.51 0.79
N LYS A 77 3.34 -2.96 1.69
CA LYS A 77 3.67 -3.59 2.98
C LYS A 77 2.42 -3.85 3.83
N SER A 78 1.49 -2.90 3.91
CA SER A 78 0.23 -3.04 4.65
C SER A 78 -0.64 -4.17 4.09
N VAL A 79 -0.77 -4.26 2.76
CA VAL A 79 -1.49 -5.36 2.10
C VAL A 79 -0.82 -6.70 2.38
N PHE A 80 0.51 -6.76 2.32
CA PHE A 80 1.25 -7.97 2.70
C PHE A 80 0.94 -8.41 4.13
N GLN A 81 0.97 -7.50 5.11
CA GLN A 81 0.67 -7.81 6.50
C GLN A 81 -0.77 -8.33 6.69
N LYS A 82 -1.73 -7.74 5.97
CA LYS A 82 -3.11 -8.23 5.94
C LYS A 82 -3.19 -9.65 5.35
N LEU A 83 -2.50 -9.92 4.24
CA LEU A 83 -2.46 -11.26 3.64
C LEU A 83 -1.89 -12.31 4.58
N ILE A 84 -0.75 -12.04 5.23
CA ILE A 84 -0.11 -13.00 6.15
C ILE A 84 -0.85 -13.16 7.48
N SER A 85 -1.80 -12.26 7.81
CA SER A 85 -2.68 -12.43 8.98
C SER A 85 -3.76 -13.49 8.75
N VAL A 86 -3.96 -13.92 7.49
CA VAL A 86 -4.91 -14.98 7.15
C VAL A 86 -4.29 -16.34 7.43
N SER A 87 -4.98 -17.17 8.17
CA SER A 87 -4.50 -18.53 8.49
C SER A 87 -4.24 -19.35 7.22
N GLY A 88 -3.04 -19.91 7.11
CA GLY A 88 -2.59 -20.66 5.93
C GLY A 88 -1.90 -19.82 4.86
N VAL A 89 -1.74 -18.51 5.07
CA VAL A 89 -0.97 -17.62 4.20
C VAL A 89 0.33 -17.24 4.90
N GLY A 90 1.43 -17.85 4.49
CA GLY A 90 2.76 -17.49 4.99
C GLY A 90 3.39 -16.34 4.18
N PRO A 91 4.50 -15.75 4.66
CA PRO A 91 5.16 -14.63 3.97
C PRO A 91 5.58 -14.92 2.53
N LYS A 92 6.07 -16.12 2.24
CA LYS A 92 6.41 -16.52 0.86
C LYS A 92 5.18 -16.51 -0.05
N MET A 93 4.02 -16.91 0.46
CA MET A 93 2.75 -16.84 -0.26
C MET A 93 2.30 -15.38 -0.45
N GLY A 94 2.43 -14.55 0.59
CA GLY A 94 2.14 -13.12 0.51
C GLY A 94 2.96 -12.42 -0.60
N ILE A 95 4.26 -12.69 -0.66
CA ILE A 95 5.14 -12.22 -1.76
C ILE A 95 4.68 -12.74 -3.12
N ALA A 96 4.33 -14.03 -3.24
CA ALA A 96 3.87 -14.61 -4.50
C ALA A 96 2.58 -13.94 -5.00
N ILE A 97 1.64 -13.63 -4.12
CA ILE A 97 0.41 -12.90 -4.45
C ILE A 97 0.74 -11.48 -4.96
N LEU A 98 1.55 -10.71 -4.21
CA LEU A 98 1.97 -9.36 -4.58
C LEU A 98 2.83 -9.31 -5.85
N SER A 99 3.52 -10.39 -6.18
CA SER A 99 4.30 -10.50 -7.43
C SER A 99 3.44 -10.86 -8.62
N SER A 100 2.26 -11.44 -8.42
CA SER A 100 1.36 -11.85 -9.51
C SER A 100 0.32 -10.78 -9.87
N MET A 101 0.00 -9.88 -8.94
CA MET A 101 -1.01 -8.83 -9.16
C MET A 101 -0.72 -7.59 -8.28
N ASN A 102 -1.13 -6.42 -8.74
CA ASN A 102 -0.98 -5.18 -7.98
C ASN A 102 -2.02 -5.10 -6.84
N ILE A 103 -1.79 -4.17 -5.90
CA ILE A 103 -2.63 -4.02 -4.70
C ILE A 103 -4.09 -3.69 -5.02
N ASN A 104 -4.36 -2.93 -6.10
CA ASN A 104 -5.72 -2.61 -6.53
C ASN A 104 -6.44 -3.86 -7.06
N ASP A 105 -5.75 -4.67 -7.85
CA ASP A 105 -6.29 -5.94 -8.35
C ASP A 105 -6.62 -6.91 -7.22
N ILE A 106 -5.78 -6.98 -6.18
CA ILE A 106 -6.03 -7.77 -4.97
C ILE A 106 -7.29 -7.25 -4.26
N ALA A 107 -7.40 -5.93 -4.06
CA ALA A 107 -8.56 -5.31 -3.42
C ALA A 107 -9.86 -5.58 -4.19
N VAL A 108 -9.83 -5.42 -5.53
CA VAL A 108 -10.99 -5.72 -6.41
C VAL A 108 -11.35 -7.19 -6.36
N ALA A 109 -10.37 -8.10 -6.38
CA ALA A 109 -10.64 -9.54 -6.31
C ALA A 109 -11.29 -9.92 -4.96
N ILE A 110 -10.86 -9.34 -3.86
CA ILE A 110 -11.45 -9.55 -2.53
C ILE A 110 -12.88 -8.98 -2.48
N ALA A 111 -13.09 -7.75 -2.94
CA ALA A 111 -14.40 -7.09 -2.93
C ALA A 111 -15.44 -7.86 -3.77
N ASN A 112 -15.03 -8.34 -4.94
CA ASN A 112 -15.90 -9.07 -5.88
C ASN A 112 -15.96 -10.57 -5.60
N SER A 113 -15.28 -11.07 -4.58
CA SER A 113 -15.17 -12.51 -4.26
C SER A 113 -14.62 -13.34 -5.43
N ASP A 114 -13.68 -12.75 -6.20
CA ASP A 114 -13.10 -13.41 -7.38
C ASP A 114 -11.96 -14.36 -6.99
N VAL A 115 -12.36 -15.57 -6.61
CA VAL A 115 -11.44 -16.67 -6.25
C VAL A 115 -10.49 -17.01 -7.40
N LYS A 116 -10.98 -16.94 -8.66
CA LYS A 116 -10.18 -17.31 -9.84
C LYS A 116 -9.03 -16.34 -10.03
N LYS A 117 -9.28 -15.04 -9.87
CA LYS A 117 -8.23 -14.00 -9.99
C LYS A 117 -7.15 -14.20 -8.93
N LEU A 118 -7.51 -14.49 -7.69
CA LEU A 118 -6.55 -14.76 -6.63
C LEU A 118 -5.73 -16.04 -6.87
N THR A 119 -6.37 -17.11 -7.35
CA THR A 119 -5.69 -18.39 -7.61
C THR A 119 -4.73 -18.35 -8.82
N ALA A 120 -4.66 -17.25 -9.56
CA ALA A 120 -3.61 -17.00 -10.54
C ALA A 120 -2.23 -16.86 -9.90
N ALA A 121 -2.16 -16.50 -8.62
CA ALA A 121 -0.90 -16.48 -7.87
C ALA A 121 -0.36 -17.89 -7.65
N LYS A 122 0.91 -18.09 -8.02
CA LYS A 122 1.58 -19.40 -7.94
C LYS A 122 1.54 -19.96 -6.52
N GLY A 123 0.98 -21.15 -6.39
CA GLY A 123 0.89 -21.86 -5.11
C GLY A 123 -0.33 -21.52 -4.26
N LEU A 124 -1.17 -20.56 -4.66
CA LEU A 124 -2.40 -20.22 -3.94
C LEU A 124 -3.55 -21.14 -4.38
N GLY A 125 -3.91 -22.07 -3.52
CA GLY A 125 -5.04 -22.98 -3.75
C GLY A 125 -6.40 -22.33 -3.54
N LYS A 126 -7.45 -22.90 -4.15
CA LYS A 126 -8.83 -22.41 -4.07
C LYS A 126 -9.31 -22.19 -2.63
N LYS A 127 -9.10 -23.14 -1.72
CA LYS A 127 -9.52 -23.05 -0.31
C LYS A 127 -8.86 -21.87 0.42
N THR A 128 -7.57 -21.62 0.15
CA THR A 128 -6.84 -20.50 0.75
C THR A 128 -7.30 -19.16 0.16
N ALA A 129 -7.59 -19.11 -1.15
CA ALA A 129 -8.14 -17.92 -1.79
C ALA A 129 -9.54 -17.56 -1.25
N GLU A 130 -10.43 -18.55 -1.08
CA GLU A 130 -11.73 -18.36 -0.44
C GLU A 130 -11.60 -17.83 0.99
N ARG A 131 -10.62 -18.33 1.73
CA ARG A 131 -10.34 -17.88 3.09
C ARG A 131 -9.81 -16.45 3.14
N ILE A 132 -8.89 -16.09 2.24
CA ILE A 132 -8.40 -14.70 2.08
C ILE A 132 -9.59 -13.77 1.86
N ILE A 133 -10.49 -14.10 0.95
CA ILE A 133 -11.68 -13.30 0.65
C ILE A 133 -12.55 -13.14 1.91
N LEU A 134 -12.86 -14.24 2.58
CA LEU A 134 -13.73 -14.22 3.76
C LEU A 134 -13.14 -13.36 4.89
N GLU A 135 -11.88 -13.62 5.27
CA GLU A 135 -11.25 -12.94 6.42
C GLU A 135 -10.88 -11.48 6.12
N LEU A 136 -10.50 -11.16 4.88
CA LEU A 136 -10.09 -9.79 4.52
C LEU A 136 -11.25 -8.91 4.07
N ARG A 137 -12.35 -9.45 3.56
CA ARG A 137 -13.51 -8.65 3.15
C ARG A 137 -14.08 -7.83 4.30
N GLU A 138 -14.19 -8.41 5.49
CA GLU A 138 -14.63 -7.71 6.70
C GLU A 138 -13.64 -6.63 7.14
N LYS A 139 -12.34 -6.92 7.03
CA LYS A 139 -11.26 -5.98 7.40
C LYS A 139 -11.10 -4.86 6.36
N VAL A 140 -11.40 -5.13 5.09
CA VAL A 140 -11.38 -4.15 3.99
C VAL A 140 -12.56 -3.18 4.09
N ALA A 141 -13.73 -3.65 4.50
CA ALA A 141 -14.89 -2.80 4.77
C ALA A 141 -14.70 -1.90 6.00
N ALA A 142 -13.78 -2.26 6.91
CA ALA A 142 -13.53 -1.56 8.18
C ALA A 142 -12.27 -0.67 8.18
N SER A 143 -11.37 -0.74 7.21
CA SER A 143 -10.11 0.03 7.17
C SER A 143 -9.52 0.16 5.78
N ASP A 144 -9.26 1.38 5.35
CA ASP A 144 -8.25 1.92 4.43
C ASP A 144 -7.53 0.96 3.44
N LEU A 145 -8.26 0.17 2.67
CA LEU A 145 -7.86 -0.13 1.31
C LEU A 145 -8.47 0.97 0.42
N PRO A 146 -7.75 1.49 -0.58
CA PRO A 146 -8.37 2.42 -1.49
C PRO A 146 -9.67 1.79 -2.00
N ALA A 147 -10.78 2.46 -1.74
CA ALA A 147 -12.11 1.95 -2.07
C ALA A 147 -12.10 1.52 -3.54
N ALA A 148 -12.46 0.28 -3.81
CA ALA A 148 -12.78 -0.20 -5.15
C ALA A 148 -14.06 0.50 -5.62
N GLY A 149 -13.93 1.79 -5.94
CA GLY A 149 -14.95 2.64 -6.52
C GLY A 149 -14.62 2.85 -7.99
N GLY A 150 -15.39 2.21 -8.85
CA GLY A 150 -15.64 2.53 -10.25
C GLY A 150 -14.42 2.90 -11.10
N ALA A 151 -14.01 2.00 -11.97
CA ALA A 151 -13.05 2.28 -13.03
C ALA A 151 -13.48 3.51 -13.85
N LYS A 152 -12.84 4.66 -13.58
CA LYS A 152 -12.54 5.66 -14.59
C LYS A 152 -11.02 5.71 -14.69
N ALA A 153 -10.53 5.65 -15.91
CA ALA A 153 -9.12 5.77 -16.25
C ALA A 153 -8.48 6.96 -15.51
N PRO A 154 -7.19 6.89 -15.13
CA PRO A 154 -6.53 8.03 -14.54
C PRO A 154 -6.50 9.16 -15.56
N GLU A 155 -7.30 10.19 -15.34
CA GLU A 155 -7.01 11.50 -15.90
C GLU A 155 -5.63 11.93 -15.36
N PRO A 156 -4.81 12.60 -16.19
CA PRO A 156 -3.48 13.01 -15.77
C PRO A 156 -3.58 13.80 -14.47
N ALA A 157 -2.76 13.41 -13.49
CA ALA A 157 -2.68 14.09 -12.20
C ALA A 157 -2.29 15.57 -12.46
N GLU A 158 -3.28 16.44 -12.55
CA GLU A 158 -3.06 17.86 -12.41
C GLU A 158 -2.48 18.10 -11.03
N LYS A 159 -1.36 18.79 -11.01
CA LYS A 159 -0.63 19.13 -9.79
C LYS A 159 -1.57 19.88 -8.87
N ILE A 160 -1.92 19.28 -7.75
CA ILE A 160 -2.58 19.95 -6.63
C ILE A 160 -1.60 21.04 -6.16
N THR A 161 -2.05 22.27 -6.03
CA THR A 161 -1.23 23.37 -5.53
C THR A 161 -0.98 23.19 -4.02
N ASP A 162 0.09 23.77 -3.49
CA ASP A 162 0.41 23.66 -2.05
C ASP A 162 -0.76 24.12 -1.17
N LYS A 163 -1.56 25.11 -1.64
CA LYS A 163 -2.76 25.61 -0.94
C LYS A 163 -3.90 24.59 -0.92
N GLU A 164 -4.14 23.89 -2.02
CA GLU A 164 -5.16 22.84 -2.12
C GLU A 164 -4.80 21.66 -1.20
N GLU A 165 -3.52 21.29 -1.14
CA GLU A 165 -3.05 20.20 -0.27
C GLU A 165 -3.25 20.56 1.22
N ASP A 166 -2.96 21.79 1.63
CA ASP A 166 -3.16 22.27 3.00
C ASP A 166 -4.66 22.27 3.37
N ALA A 167 -5.54 22.68 2.46
CA ALA A 167 -6.99 22.64 2.67
C ALA A 167 -7.52 21.20 2.78
N VAL A 168 -7.00 20.28 1.95
CA VAL A 168 -7.32 18.85 2.03
C VAL A 168 -6.89 18.26 3.37
N VAL A 169 -5.69 18.57 3.85
CA VAL A 169 -5.18 18.12 5.16
C VAL A 169 -6.05 18.68 6.29
N GLY A 170 -6.49 19.93 6.19
CA GLY A 170 -7.41 20.54 7.13
C GLY A 170 -8.75 19.79 7.24
N LEU A 171 -9.37 19.47 6.11
CA LEU A 171 -10.63 18.70 6.08
C LEU A 171 -10.45 17.26 6.58
N MET A 172 -9.32 16.63 6.27
CA MET A 172 -8.99 15.30 6.79
C MET A 172 -8.85 15.30 8.32
N SER A 173 -8.32 16.37 8.91
CA SER A 173 -8.24 16.51 10.37
C SER A 173 -9.60 16.61 11.06
N LEU A 174 -10.63 17.04 10.32
CA LEU A 174 -12.02 17.08 10.76
C LEU A 174 -12.77 15.74 10.57
N GLY A 175 -12.09 14.72 10.02
CA GLY A 175 -12.63 13.37 9.91
C GLY A 175 -13.12 12.97 8.51
N TYR A 176 -12.97 13.81 7.51
CA TYR A 176 -13.33 13.50 6.13
C TYR A 176 -12.25 12.68 5.41
N THR A 177 -12.65 11.85 4.46
CA THR A 177 -11.68 11.07 3.66
C THR A 177 -10.94 12.00 2.68
N ARG A 178 -9.70 11.64 2.29
CA ARG A 178 -8.91 12.41 1.31
C ARG A 178 -9.69 12.62 -0.01
N ALA A 179 -10.42 11.60 -0.48
CA ALA A 179 -11.19 11.68 -1.72
C ALA A 179 -12.37 12.65 -1.64
N GLU A 180 -13.04 12.73 -0.49
CA GLU A 180 -14.09 13.70 -0.22
C GLU A 180 -13.51 15.10 -0.12
N SER A 181 -12.42 15.25 0.63
CA SER A 181 -11.72 16.52 0.84
C SER A 181 -11.24 17.13 -0.49
N VAL A 182 -10.57 16.35 -1.34
CA VAL A 182 -10.11 16.81 -2.67
C VAL A 182 -11.29 17.27 -3.54
N ARG A 183 -12.40 16.52 -3.56
CA ARG A 183 -13.59 16.92 -4.35
C ARG A 183 -14.24 18.18 -3.81
N ALA A 184 -14.30 18.33 -2.49
CA ALA A 184 -14.89 19.50 -1.87
C ALA A 184 -14.02 20.75 -2.06
N VAL A 185 -12.70 20.63 -1.96
CA VAL A 185 -11.75 21.72 -2.22
C VAL A 185 -11.87 22.19 -3.67
N ARG A 186 -11.87 21.31 -4.66
CA ARG A 186 -12.06 21.70 -6.07
C ARG A 186 -13.38 22.42 -6.34
N ARG A 187 -14.49 21.95 -5.77
CA ARG A 187 -15.77 22.63 -5.88
C ARG A 187 -15.76 24.01 -5.24
N ALA A 188 -15.07 24.16 -4.13
CA ALA A 188 -14.93 25.43 -3.45
C ALA A 188 -14.16 26.44 -4.31
N GLU A 189 -13.07 26.03 -4.96
CA GLU A 189 -12.30 26.85 -5.89
C GLU A 189 -13.08 27.18 -7.17
N GLU A 190 -13.81 26.22 -7.75
CA GLU A 190 -14.74 26.47 -8.87
C GLU A 190 -15.82 27.47 -8.52
N SER A 191 -16.20 27.57 -7.25
CA SER A 191 -17.15 28.57 -6.74
C SER A 191 -16.54 29.94 -6.45
N GLY A 192 -15.22 30.12 -6.67
CA GLY A 192 -14.50 31.38 -6.55
C GLY A 192 -13.86 31.62 -5.18
N ALA A 193 -13.69 30.62 -4.36
CA ALA A 193 -12.95 30.73 -3.09
C ALA A 193 -11.43 30.82 -3.36
N GLU A 194 -10.76 31.89 -2.94
CA GLU A 194 -9.35 32.16 -3.20
C GLU A 194 -8.46 31.98 -1.96
N SER A 195 -9.01 32.19 -0.77
CA SER A 195 -8.27 32.00 0.48
C SER A 195 -8.50 30.60 1.06
N MET A 196 -7.51 30.09 1.82
CA MET A 196 -7.59 28.80 2.48
C MET A 196 -8.83 28.69 3.40
N GLU A 197 -9.16 29.78 4.11
CA GLU A 197 -10.33 29.81 4.98
C GLU A 197 -11.63 29.74 4.19
N GLU A 198 -11.74 30.46 3.07
CA GLU A 198 -12.90 30.41 2.16
C GLU A 198 -13.06 29.04 1.53
N ILE A 199 -11.97 28.40 1.10
CA ILE A 199 -11.96 27.06 0.52
C ILE A 199 -12.49 26.05 1.55
N ILE A 200 -11.97 26.06 2.78
CA ILE A 200 -12.42 25.16 3.84
C ILE A 200 -13.89 25.39 4.19
N MET A 201 -14.31 26.66 4.33
CA MET A 201 -15.71 27.00 4.64
C MET A 201 -16.67 26.61 3.52
N ALA A 202 -16.31 26.84 2.27
CA ALA A 202 -17.12 26.47 1.11
C ALA A 202 -17.18 24.94 0.95
N ALA A 203 -16.06 24.26 1.15
CA ALA A 203 -15.98 22.79 1.14
C ALA A 203 -16.91 22.18 2.19
N LEU A 204 -16.87 22.65 3.44
CA LEU A 204 -17.74 22.18 4.53
C LEU A 204 -19.23 22.44 4.27
N ARG A 205 -19.59 23.48 3.54
CA ARG A 205 -20.99 23.74 3.15
C ARG A 205 -21.49 22.84 2.04
N SER A 206 -20.58 22.26 1.25
CA SER A 206 -20.91 21.40 0.10
C SER A 206 -20.88 19.90 0.40
N MET A 207 -20.48 19.54 1.61
CA MET A 207 -20.41 18.16 2.12
C MET A 207 -21.70 17.80 2.86
#